data_cea1343865d439fd445400adbca7ceb6
#
_entry.id   cea1343865d439fd445400adbca7ceb6
#
_cell.length_a   1.000
_cell.length_b   1.000
_cell.length_c   1.000
_cell.angle_alpha   90.00
_cell.angle_beta   90.00
_cell.angle_gamma   90.00
#
_symmetry.space_group_name_H-M   'P 1'
#
loop_
_entity.id
_entity.type
_entity.pdbx_description
1 polymer ?
#
loop_
_entity_poly.entity_id
_entity_poly.type
_entity_poly.pdbx_seq_one_letter_code
_entity_poly.pdbx_strand_id
1 'polypeptide(L)'
;FGCIVQMIFCAYLVIQGEITMGILLGALQIANYVVNPARQITSQLLEYKTVKPVIARVVAVLDGEEQVEATEKVSIAKAGQIQVEGLRFSYEENKEVLHGLNYRFQEGKKYAVVGGSGSGKTTLIRLLMGYYSEYTGGIYFDGVCLDDIDRQSLYQHVAMIHQKVFLFEDTIRNNITMFQDCPDEQVWQAIHDAGLTQVVERMGHGLDS
;
A
#
# COMPACT_ATOMS: atom_id res chain seq x y z
N PHE A 1 23.66 -35.99 11.25
CA PHE A 1 23.87 -37.12 12.19
C PHE A 1 23.66 -38.47 11.53
N GLY A 2 22.56 -38.72 10.78
CA GLY A 2 22.29 -40.05 10.18
C GLY A 2 23.37 -40.58 9.23
N CYS A 3 23.91 -39.73 8.34
CA CYS A 3 24.96 -40.14 7.41
C CYS A 3 26.28 -40.51 8.09
N ILE A 4 26.62 -39.86 9.21
CA ILE A 4 27.83 -40.15 9.97
C ILE A 4 27.70 -41.51 10.67
N VAL A 5 26.55 -41.77 11.29
CA VAL A 5 26.28 -43.07 11.95
C VAL A 5 26.28 -44.21 10.93
N GLN A 6 25.64 -44.00 9.78
CA GLN A 6 25.62 -44.96 8.69
C GLN A 6 27.04 -45.23 8.16
N MET A 7 27.86 -44.19 7.96
CA MET A 7 29.25 -44.33 7.51
C MET A 7 30.10 -45.15 8.49
N ILE A 8 29.99 -44.87 9.79
CA ILE A 8 30.70 -45.59 10.86
C ILE A 8 30.28 -47.06 10.87
N PHE A 9 28.97 -47.34 10.82
CA PHE A 9 28.44 -48.67 10.83
C PHE A 9 28.88 -49.51 9.60
N CYS A 10 28.80 -48.92 8.38
CA CYS A 10 29.25 -49.58 7.16
C CYS A 10 30.77 -49.79 7.17
N ALA A 11 31.57 -48.85 7.69
CA ALA A 11 33.01 -49.00 7.83
C ALA A 11 33.37 -50.15 8.76
N TYR A 12 32.65 -50.30 9.85
CA TYR A 12 32.81 -51.42 10.78
C TYR A 12 32.57 -52.78 10.10
N LEU A 13 31.50 -52.87 9.27
CA LEU A 13 31.19 -54.10 8.50
C LEU A 13 32.26 -54.41 7.43
N VAL A 14 32.88 -53.41 6.82
CA VAL A 14 34.01 -53.58 5.89
C VAL A 14 35.23 -54.18 6.62
N ILE A 15 35.53 -53.70 7.84
CA ILE A 15 36.65 -54.18 8.66
C ILE A 15 36.43 -55.65 9.06
N GLN A 16 35.18 -56.02 9.34
CA GLN A 16 34.80 -57.40 9.62
C GLN A 16 34.84 -58.34 8.38
N GLY A 17 34.98 -57.76 7.22
CA GLY A 17 35.01 -58.52 5.96
C GLY A 17 33.63 -58.96 5.44
N GLU A 18 32.54 -58.48 6.05
CA GLU A 18 31.16 -58.86 5.69
C GLU A 18 30.69 -58.15 4.42
N ILE A 19 31.21 -56.95 4.15
CA ILE A 19 30.87 -56.17 2.94
C ILE A 19 32.13 -55.63 2.27
N THR A 20 32.06 -55.41 0.95
CA THR A 20 33.16 -54.81 0.20
C THR A 20 33.09 -53.27 0.23
N MET A 21 34.23 -52.63 -0.02
CA MET A 21 34.27 -51.13 -0.12
C MET A 21 33.31 -50.59 -1.18
N GLY A 22 33.07 -51.34 -2.28
CA GLY A 22 32.08 -50.96 -3.30
C GLY A 22 30.65 -50.93 -2.78
N ILE A 23 30.28 -51.92 -1.95
CA ILE A 23 28.95 -51.96 -1.32
C ILE A 23 28.78 -50.79 -0.34
N LEU A 24 29.82 -50.43 0.43
CA LEU A 24 29.79 -49.25 1.33
C LEU A 24 29.52 -47.96 0.53
N LEU A 25 30.27 -47.71 -0.53
CA LEU A 25 30.10 -46.54 -1.38
C LEU A 25 28.72 -46.50 -2.03
N GLY A 26 28.23 -47.64 -2.55
CA GLY A 26 26.90 -47.75 -3.12
C GLY A 26 25.80 -47.47 -2.09
N ALA A 27 25.91 -48.00 -0.90
CA ALA A 27 24.91 -47.76 0.18
C ALA A 27 24.86 -46.29 0.58
N LEU A 28 25.99 -45.59 0.71
CA LEU A 28 26.04 -44.17 0.97
C LEU A 28 25.38 -43.34 -0.15
N GLN A 29 25.58 -43.74 -1.39
CA GLN A 29 25.04 -43.07 -2.55
C GLN A 29 23.51 -43.22 -2.63
N ILE A 30 23.00 -44.43 -2.40
CA ILE A 30 21.55 -44.72 -2.35
C ILE A 30 20.89 -43.95 -1.22
N ALA A 31 21.51 -43.89 -0.03
CA ALA A 31 20.98 -43.10 1.07
C ALA A 31 20.81 -41.63 0.73
N ASN A 32 21.77 -41.05 -0.01
CA ASN A 32 21.68 -39.66 -0.46
C ASN A 32 20.55 -39.44 -1.47
N TYR A 33 20.25 -40.40 -2.33
CA TYR A 33 19.13 -40.31 -3.28
C TYR A 33 17.77 -40.29 -2.58
N VAL A 34 17.64 -40.78 -1.37
CA VAL A 34 16.39 -40.75 -0.60
C VAL A 34 16.35 -39.51 0.31
N VAL A 35 17.45 -39.23 0.99
CA VAL A 35 17.49 -38.11 2.01
C VAL A 35 17.45 -36.73 1.36
N ASN A 36 18.14 -36.54 0.24
CA ASN A 36 18.20 -35.23 -0.41
C ASN A 36 16.84 -34.78 -0.98
N PRO A 37 16.05 -35.56 -1.69
CA PRO A 37 14.71 -35.18 -2.11
C PRO A 37 13.79 -34.89 -0.92
N ALA A 38 13.87 -35.66 0.16
CA ALA A 38 13.08 -35.42 1.36
C ALA A 38 13.39 -34.05 2.00
N ARG A 39 14.68 -33.67 2.04
CA ARG A 39 15.09 -32.32 2.53
C ARG A 39 14.62 -31.22 1.57
N GLN A 40 14.71 -31.43 0.24
CA GLN A 40 14.23 -30.46 -0.73
C GLN A 40 12.73 -30.21 -0.63
N ILE A 41 11.92 -31.25 -0.44
CA ILE A 41 10.48 -31.09 -0.23
C ILE A 41 10.21 -30.26 1.03
N THR A 42 10.93 -30.50 2.11
CA THR A 42 10.76 -29.74 3.36
C THR A 42 11.13 -28.27 3.17
N SER A 43 12.24 -27.97 2.49
CA SER A 43 12.63 -26.57 2.21
C SER A 43 11.63 -25.85 1.31
N GLN A 44 11.15 -26.51 0.25
CA GLN A 44 10.15 -25.95 -0.66
C GLN A 44 8.81 -25.67 0.03
N LEU A 45 8.40 -26.52 0.97
CA LEU A 45 7.20 -26.30 1.77
C LEU A 45 7.34 -25.07 2.71
N LEU A 46 8.53 -24.86 3.25
CA LEU A 46 8.83 -23.68 4.06
C LEU A 46 8.83 -22.40 3.20
N GLU A 47 9.48 -22.44 2.05
CA GLU A 47 9.46 -21.33 1.08
C GLU A 47 8.05 -20.98 0.63
N TYR A 48 7.22 -21.98 0.30
CA TYR A 48 5.83 -21.77 -0.06
C TYR A 48 5.04 -21.03 1.06
N LYS A 49 5.27 -21.41 2.32
CA LYS A 49 4.62 -20.73 3.45
C LYS A 49 5.06 -19.26 3.61
N THR A 50 6.29 -18.92 3.26
CA THR A 50 6.79 -17.54 3.35
C THR A 50 6.35 -16.70 2.15
N VAL A 51 6.21 -17.29 0.97
CA VAL A 51 5.80 -16.59 -0.25
C VAL A 51 4.27 -16.37 -0.31
N LYS A 52 3.48 -17.31 0.21
CA LYS A 52 2.01 -17.22 0.21
C LYS A 52 1.45 -15.88 0.70
N PRO A 53 1.87 -15.32 1.85
CA PRO A 53 1.35 -14.02 2.31
C PRO A 53 1.78 -12.85 1.42
N VAL A 54 2.93 -12.96 0.74
CA VAL A 54 3.38 -11.93 -0.22
C VAL A 54 2.51 -11.95 -1.47
N ILE A 55 2.25 -13.14 -2.02
CA ILE A 55 1.33 -13.32 -3.16
C ILE A 55 -0.07 -12.79 -2.79
N ALA A 56 -0.58 -13.14 -1.60
CA ALA A 56 -1.89 -12.67 -1.16
C ALA A 56 -1.97 -11.13 -1.10
N ARG A 57 -0.89 -10.46 -0.70
CA ARG A 57 -0.84 -8.97 -0.72
C ARG A 57 -0.82 -8.41 -2.14
N VAL A 58 -0.08 -9.02 -3.04
CA VAL A 58 -0.04 -8.60 -4.45
C VAL A 58 -1.41 -8.80 -5.10
N VAL A 59 -2.03 -9.96 -4.90
CA VAL A 59 -3.38 -10.24 -5.39
C VAL A 59 -4.40 -9.26 -4.81
N ALA A 60 -4.35 -8.98 -3.50
CA ALA A 60 -5.25 -8.01 -2.88
C ALA A 60 -5.10 -6.57 -3.45
N VAL A 61 -3.90 -6.19 -3.88
CA VAL A 61 -3.69 -4.91 -4.57
C VAL A 61 -4.26 -4.95 -5.98
N LEU A 62 -4.06 -6.04 -6.72
CA LEU A 62 -4.58 -6.21 -8.09
C LEU A 62 -6.12 -6.34 -8.09
N ASP A 63 -6.67 -7.14 -7.18
CA ASP A 63 -8.12 -7.31 -7.05
C ASP A 63 -8.81 -6.03 -6.50
N GLY A 64 -8.09 -5.20 -5.75
CA GLY A 64 -8.60 -3.92 -5.25
C GLY A 64 -8.81 -2.88 -6.36
N GLU A 65 -8.17 -3.04 -7.50
CA GLU A 65 -8.44 -2.22 -8.69
C GLU A 65 -9.73 -2.66 -9.42
N GLU A 66 -10.17 -3.91 -9.25
CA GLU A 66 -11.37 -4.45 -9.91
C GLU A 66 -12.67 -4.28 -9.09
N GLN A 67 -12.60 -3.92 -7.81
CA GLN A 67 -13.80 -3.58 -7.02
C GLN A 67 -14.30 -2.16 -7.30
N VAL A 68 -14.31 -1.75 -8.55
CA VAL A 68 -15.25 -0.72 -9.00
C VAL A 68 -16.59 -1.43 -9.15
N GLU A 69 -17.33 -1.52 -8.04
CA GLU A 69 -18.76 -1.82 -8.12
C GLU A 69 -19.35 -0.91 -9.20
N ALA A 70 -20.01 -1.56 -10.18
CA ALA A 70 -20.71 -0.91 -11.28
C ALA A 70 -22.02 -0.25 -10.78
N THR A 71 -21.92 0.57 -9.76
CA THR A 71 -22.90 1.58 -9.42
C THR A 71 -22.56 2.80 -10.26
N GLU A 72 -23.52 3.31 -11.02
CA GLU A 72 -23.38 4.57 -11.76
C GLU A 72 -23.05 5.68 -10.75
N LYS A 73 -21.76 5.97 -10.58
CA LYS A 73 -21.29 7.01 -9.69
C LYS A 73 -21.49 8.37 -10.34
N VAL A 74 -21.84 9.36 -9.54
CA VAL A 74 -22.13 10.71 -9.98
C VAL A 74 -20.85 11.53 -10.09
N SER A 75 -20.61 12.17 -11.23
CA SER A 75 -19.55 13.17 -11.35
C SER A 75 -20.03 14.49 -10.76
N ILE A 76 -19.19 15.13 -9.93
CA ILE A 76 -19.46 16.44 -9.36
C ILE A 76 -18.78 17.53 -10.19
N ALA A 77 -19.46 18.66 -10.36
CA ALA A 77 -18.90 19.81 -11.09
C ALA A 77 -18.02 20.70 -10.22
N LYS A 78 -18.14 20.59 -8.90
CA LYS A 78 -17.35 21.33 -7.91
C LYS A 78 -17.44 20.64 -6.55
N ALA A 79 -16.57 21.03 -5.62
CA ALA A 79 -16.62 20.65 -4.21
C ALA A 79 -16.73 21.94 -3.36
N GLY A 80 -17.87 22.62 -3.44
CA GLY A 80 -18.10 23.90 -2.78
C GLY A 80 -18.41 23.76 -1.30
N GLN A 81 -19.51 23.12 -0.95
CA GLN A 81 -19.93 22.89 0.43
C GLN A 81 -19.71 21.43 0.81
N ILE A 82 -19.13 21.20 1.99
CA ILE A 82 -19.04 19.85 2.55
C ILE A 82 -19.90 19.78 3.81
N GLN A 83 -20.79 18.80 3.89
CA GLN A 83 -21.65 18.57 5.05
C GLN A 83 -21.36 17.20 5.65
N VAL A 84 -21.22 17.15 6.96
CA VAL A 84 -20.97 15.94 7.73
C VAL A 84 -22.11 15.77 8.72
N GLU A 85 -22.76 14.61 8.71
CA GLU A 85 -23.93 14.34 9.56
C GLU A 85 -23.73 13.05 10.35
N GLY A 86 -23.72 13.18 11.67
CA GLY A 86 -23.64 12.04 12.59
C GLY A 86 -22.44 11.12 12.36
N LEU A 87 -21.34 11.63 11.82
CA LEU A 87 -20.21 10.84 11.38
C LEU A 87 -19.52 10.14 12.55
N ARG A 88 -19.52 8.79 12.52
CA ARG A 88 -18.80 7.92 13.44
C ARG A 88 -17.83 7.05 12.69
N PHE A 89 -16.68 6.81 13.28
CA PHE A 89 -15.66 5.97 12.67
C PHE A 89 -14.78 5.28 13.70
N SER A 90 -14.45 4.02 13.43
CA SER A 90 -13.52 3.20 14.21
C SER A 90 -12.53 2.51 13.27
N TYR A 91 -11.26 2.44 13.64
CA TYR A 91 -10.27 1.61 12.92
C TYR A 91 -10.37 0.14 13.29
N GLU A 92 -10.86 -0.15 14.48
CA GLU A 92 -11.05 -1.48 15.06
C GLU A 92 -12.41 -1.53 15.77
N GLU A 93 -13.04 -2.70 15.85
CA GLU A 93 -14.39 -2.94 16.41
C GLU A 93 -14.44 -2.39 17.80
N ASN A 94 -13.99 -1.75 18.52
CA ASN A 94 -14.20 -1.24 19.89
C ASN A 94 -13.44 0.06 20.18
N LYS A 95 -12.88 0.70 19.16
CA LYS A 95 -12.12 1.92 19.36
C LYS A 95 -12.63 3.04 18.45
N GLU A 96 -13.76 3.61 18.83
CA GLU A 96 -14.35 4.74 18.12
C GLU A 96 -13.43 5.97 18.20
N VAL A 97 -13.18 6.59 17.06
CA VAL A 97 -12.31 7.76 16.91
C VAL A 97 -13.14 9.03 16.64
N LEU A 98 -14.24 8.90 15.91
CA LEU A 98 -15.20 9.97 15.69
C LEU A 98 -16.56 9.54 16.27
N HIS A 99 -17.14 10.40 17.10
CA HIS A 99 -18.29 10.10 17.95
C HIS A 99 -19.55 10.84 17.56
N GLY A 100 -19.94 10.80 16.28
CA GLY A 100 -21.16 11.46 15.78
C GLY A 100 -20.93 12.93 15.48
N LEU A 101 -19.90 13.22 14.69
CA LEU A 101 -19.56 14.58 14.26
C LEU A 101 -20.63 15.13 13.31
N ASN A 102 -21.10 16.35 13.60
CA ASN A 102 -21.97 17.11 12.73
C ASN A 102 -21.32 18.46 12.43
N TYR A 103 -21.07 18.74 11.17
CA TYR A 103 -20.48 20.00 10.75
C TYR A 103 -20.78 20.34 9.29
N ARG A 104 -20.78 21.63 8.96
CA ARG A 104 -20.95 22.12 7.60
C ARG A 104 -19.82 23.08 7.25
N PHE A 105 -19.01 22.71 6.29
CA PHE A 105 -17.96 23.55 5.72
C PHE A 105 -18.54 24.34 4.55
N GLN A 106 -18.49 25.66 4.61
CA GLN A 106 -19.01 26.53 3.58
C GLN A 106 -17.95 26.85 2.53
N GLU A 107 -18.37 26.97 1.28
CA GLU A 107 -17.53 27.39 0.17
C GLU A 107 -16.77 28.68 0.46
N GLY A 108 -15.50 28.77 0.03
CA GLY A 108 -14.67 29.97 0.16
C GLY A 108 -14.21 30.31 1.58
N LYS A 109 -14.56 29.51 2.60
CA LYS A 109 -14.10 29.69 3.96
C LYS A 109 -12.86 28.85 4.27
N LYS A 110 -12.01 29.37 5.15
CA LYS A 110 -10.87 28.63 5.70
C LYS A 110 -11.21 28.13 7.10
N TYR A 111 -10.93 26.87 7.35
CA TYR A 111 -11.22 26.19 8.63
C TYR A 111 -9.94 25.64 9.24
N ALA A 112 -9.80 25.76 10.54
CA ALA A 112 -8.75 25.13 11.30
C ALA A 112 -9.34 24.05 12.20
N VAL A 113 -8.90 22.80 12.01
CA VAL A 113 -9.27 21.69 12.88
C VAL A 113 -8.22 21.56 13.97
N VAL A 114 -8.58 21.90 15.19
CA VAL A 114 -7.69 21.92 16.36
C VAL A 114 -8.05 20.82 17.36
N GLY A 115 -7.07 20.34 18.08
CA GLY A 115 -7.27 19.28 19.10
C GLY A 115 -5.96 18.58 19.45
N GLY A 116 -5.95 17.82 20.52
CA GLY A 116 -4.81 17.03 20.97
C GLY A 116 -4.37 15.92 19.97
N SER A 117 -3.25 15.28 20.23
CA SER A 117 -2.85 14.10 19.48
C SER A 117 -3.88 12.98 19.67
N GLY A 118 -4.26 12.28 18.60
CA GLY A 118 -5.26 11.21 18.64
C GLY A 118 -6.72 11.66 18.66
N SER A 119 -7.03 12.97 18.55
CA SER A 119 -8.41 13.49 18.54
C SER A 119 -9.19 13.30 17.24
N GLY A 120 -8.67 12.51 16.29
CA GLY A 120 -9.37 12.19 15.05
C GLY A 120 -9.21 13.18 13.89
N LYS A 121 -8.37 14.24 14.02
CA LYS A 121 -8.18 15.25 12.95
C LYS A 121 -7.79 14.64 11.61
N THR A 122 -6.75 13.83 11.60
CA THR A 122 -6.27 13.16 10.39
C THR A 122 -7.29 12.15 9.87
N THR A 123 -8.01 11.49 10.77
CA THR A 123 -9.07 10.55 10.43
C THR A 123 -10.21 11.26 9.72
N LEU A 124 -10.65 12.41 10.23
CA LEU A 124 -11.67 13.24 9.59
C LEU A 124 -11.26 13.61 8.16
N ILE A 125 -10.04 14.14 7.98
CA ILE A 125 -9.56 14.54 6.65
C ILE A 125 -9.51 13.33 5.71
N ARG A 126 -9.04 12.17 6.17
CA ARG A 126 -9.01 10.95 5.35
C ARG A 126 -10.40 10.45 4.95
N LEU A 127 -11.39 10.58 5.83
CA LEU A 127 -12.79 10.26 5.53
C LEU A 127 -13.35 11.23 4.48
N LEU A 128 -13.09 12.53 4.60
CA LEU A 128 -13.50 13.52 3.61
C LEU A 128 -12.86 13.28 2.23
N MET A 129 -11.65 12.68 2.19
CA MET A 129 -10.98 12.26 0.95
C MET A 129 -11.49 10.92 0.40
N GLY A 130 -12.44 10.26 1.09
CA GLY A 130 -12.96 8.96 0.66
C GLY A 130 -11.99 7.79 0.82
N TYR A 131 -10.98 7.89 1.71
CA TYR A 131 -10.02 6.80 1.94
C TYR A 131 -10.62 5.63 2.71
N TYR A 132 -11.75 5.83 3.38
CA TYR A 132 -12.49 4.81 4.12
C TYR A 132 -13.96 4.87 3.73
N SER A 133 -14.55 3.71 3.49
CA SER A 133 -15.97 3.52 3.16
C SER A 133 -16.78 2.97 4.34
N GLU A 134 -16.11 2.37 5.33
CA GLU A 134 -16.77 1.77 6.49
C GLU A 134 -16.93 2.79 7.63
N TYR A 135 -17.91 3.70 7.51
CA TYR A 135 -18.27 4.66 8.53
C TYR A 135 -19.81 4.70 8.71
N THR A 136 -20.29 5.27 9.80
CA THR A 136 -21.72 5.54 10.00
C THR A 136 -21.98 7.03 10.01
N GLY A 137 -23.19 7.43 9.57
CA GLY A 137 -23.53 8.83 9.31
C GLY A 137 -23.42 9.14 7.82
N GLY A 138 -23.23 10.41 7.47
CA GLY A 138 -23.15 10.85 6.08
C GLY A 138 -22.08 11.93 5.86
N ILE A 139 -21.46 11.88 4.69
CA ILE A 139 -20.58 12.94 4.16
C ILE A 139 -21.14 13.34 2.81
N TYR A 140 -21.37 14.63 2.61
CA TYR A 140 -21.99 15.14 1.40
C TYR A 140 -21.16 16.28 0.82
N PHE A 141 -20.96 16.27 -0.50
CA PHE A 141 -20.37 17.34 -1.28
C PHE A 141 -21.46 17.98 -2.14
N ASP A 142 -21.76 19.24 -1.87
CA ASP A 142 -22.87 19.98 -2.52
C ASP A 142 -24.21 19.20 -2.56
N GLY A 143 -24.47 18.39 -1.51
CA GLY A 143 -25.67 17.59 -1.36
C GLY A 143 -25.59 16.18 -1.94
N VAL A 144 -24.51 15.81 -2.65
CA VAL A 144 -24.30 14.45 -3.14
C VAL A 144 -23.52 13.65 -2.09
N CYS A 145 -23.98 12.45 -1.77
CA CYS A 145 -23.29 11.56 -0.84
C CYS A 145 -21.92 11.15 -1.38
N LEU A 146 -20.90 11.19 -0.53
CA LEU A 146 -19.52 10.84 -0.90
C LEU A 146 -19.41 9.43 -1.50
N ASP A 147 -20.21 8.49 -1.01
CA ASP A 147 -20.19 7.11 -1.49
C ASP A 147 -20.75 6.96 -2.91
N ASP A 148 -21.59 7.92 -3.33
CA ASP A 148 -22.18 7.97 -4.68
C ASP A 148 -21.30 8.77 -5.67
N ILE A 149 -20.28 9.47 -5.18
CA ILE A 149 -19.40 10.30 -6.03
C ILE A 149 -18.35 9.44 -6.72
N ASP A 150 -18.13 9.68 -8.02
CA ASP A 150 -16.99 9.14 -8.73
C ASP A 150 -15.67 9.69 -8.16
N ARG A 151 -14.75 8.80 -7.81
CA ARG A 151 -13.48 9.18 -7.17
C ARG A 151 -12.59 10.04 -8.06
N GLN A 152 -12.58 9.80 -9.36
CA GLN A 152 -11.80 10.62 -10.29
C GLN A 152 -12.35 12.05 -10.33
N SER A 153 -13.67 12.18 -10.36
CA SER A 153 -14.33 13.47 -10.29
C SER A 153 -14.06 14.20 -8.97
N LEU A 154 -14.10 13.49 -7.83
CA LEU A 154 -13.78 14.06 -6.52
C LEU A 154 -12.36 14.64 -6.50
N TYR A 155 -11.36 13.87 -6.94
CA TYR A 155 -9.94 14.27 -6.89
C TYR A 155 -9.56 15.36 -7.88
N GLN A 156 -10.42 15.68 -8.85
CA GLN A 156 -10.27 16.88 -9.67
C GLN A 156 -10.57 18.18 -8.90
N HIS A 157 -11.35 18.10 -7.82
CA HIS A 157 -11.81 19.26 -7.05
C HIS A 157 -11.27 19.30 -5.62
N VAL A 158 -10.74 18.19 -5.10
CA VAL A 158 -10.25 18.07 -3.73
C VAL A 158 -8.84 17.52 -3.73
N ALA A 159 -7.92 18.20 -3.05
CA ALA A 159 -6.54 17.78 -2.90
C ALA A 159 -6.14 17.75 -1.42
N MET A 160 -5.24 16.84 -1.05
CA MET A 160 -4.71 16.72 0.30
C MET A 160 -3.19 16.89 0.29
N ILE A 161 -2.69 17.76 1.15
CA ILE A 161 -1.25 17.90 1.40
C ILE A 161 -0.91 17.16 2.69
N HIS A 162 -0.07 16.15 2.58
CA HIS A 162 0.39 15.35 3.72
C HIS A 162 1.52 16.07 4.48
N GLN A 163 1.61 15.84 5.79
CA GLN A 163 2.71 16.36 6.62
C GLN A 163 4.09 15.82 6.18
N LYS A 164 4.13 14.56 5.76
CA LYS A 164 5.29 13.93 5.12
C LYS A 164 4.96 13.76 3.65
N VAL A 165 5.57 14.59 2.81
CA VAL A 165 5.43 14.51 1.36
C VAL A 165 6.38 13.44 0.84
N PHE A 166 5.91 12.59 -0.04
CA PHE A 166 6.73 11.68 -0.82
C PHE A 166 7.11 12.36 -2.12
N LEU A 167 8.38 12.33 -2.48
CA LEU A 167 8.89 12.78 -3.77
C LEU A 167 9.54 11.60 -4.45
N PHE A 168 9.26 11.44 -5.75
CA PHE A 168 9.97 10.49 -6.58
C PHE A 168 11.41 10.96 -6.83
N GLU A 169 12.35 10.03 -6.90
CA GLU A 169 13.72 10.32 -7.34
C GLU A 169 13.73 10.56 -8.86
N ASP A 170 13.18 11.69 -9.24
CA ASP A 170 12.95 12.10 -10.62
C ASP A 170 12.88 13.63 -10.71
N THR A 171 12.74 14.18 -11.90
CA THR A 171 12.66 15.60 -12.15
C THR A 171 11.52 16.30 -11.40
N ILE A 172 11.62 17.62 -11.20
CA ILE A 172 10.54 18.45 -10.67
C ILE A 172 9.29 18.32 -11.54
N ARG A 173 9.48 18.33 -12.88
CA ARG A 173 8.41 18.12 -13.86
C ARG A 173 7.63 16.85 -13.53
N ASN A 174 8.30 15.70 -13.46
CA ASN A 174 7.67 14.40 -13.22
C ASN A 174 7.01 14.29 -11.85
N ASN A 175 7.58 14.92 -10.83
CA ASN A 175 6.94 15.01 -9.52
C ASN A 175 5.66 15.87 -9.50
N ILE A 176 5.57 16.90 -10.34
CA ILE A 176 4.37 17.76 -10.44
C ILE A 176 3.31 17.10 -11.33
N THR A 177 3.71 16.58 -12.49
CA THR A 177 2.78 16.04 -13.48
C THR A 177 2.36 14.60 -13.19
N MET A 178 3.02 13.93 -12.24
CA MET A 178 2.85 12.50 -11.97
C MET A 178 3.01 11.65 -13.24
N PHE A 179 4.02 11.99 -14.05
CA PHE A 179 4.36 11.35 -15.32
C PHE A 179 3.29 11.50 -16.43
N GLN A 180 2.32 12.37 -16.24
CA GLN A 180 1.34 12.69 -17.28
C GLN A 180 1.91 13.74 -18.23
N ASP A 181 1.47 13.69 -19.49
CA ASP A 181 1.82 14.72 -20.49
C ASP A 181 1.06 16.00 -20.17
N CYS A 182 1.80 17.05 -19.80
CA CYS A 182 1.28 18.32 -19.37
C CYS A 182 2.12 19.45 -19.99
N PRO A 183 1.48 20.48 -20.58
CA PRO A 183 2.19 21.63 -21.16
C PRO A 183 3.01 22.37 -20.09
N ASP A 184 4.23 22.75 -20.45
CA ASP A 184 5.15 23.48 -19.56
C ASP A 184 4.54 24.73 -18.93
N GLU A 185 3.69 25.43 -19.65
CA GLU A 185 3.00 26.62 -19.18
C GLU A 185 2.13 26.32 -17.95
N GLN A 186 1.45 25.18 -17.93
CA GLN A 186 0.62 24.77 -16.79
C GLN A 186 1.50 24.35 -15.59
N VAL A 187 2.61 23.70 -15.84
CA VAL A 187 3.57 23.33 -14.81
C VAL A 187 4.16 24.58 -14.16
N TRP A 188 4.59 25.57 -14.97
CA TRP A 188 5.09 26.84 -14.46
C TRP A 188 4.02 27.66 -13.73
N GLN A 189 2.78 27.62 -14.19
CA GLN A 189 1.68 28.27 -13.49
C GLN A 189 1.48 27.66 -12.09
N ALA A 190 1.49 26.35 -11.97
CA ALA A 190 1.38 25.67 -10.70
C ALA A 190 2.55 26.00 -9.75
N ILE A 191 3.78 26.09 -10.28
CA ILE A 191 4.97 26.50 -9.51
C ILE A 191 4.84 27.95 -9.04
N HIS A 192 4.34 28.83 -9.90
CA HIS A 192 4.10 30.22 -9.54
C HIS A 192 3.06 30.35 -8.45
N ASP A 193 1.93 29.66 -8.57
CA ASP A 193 0.83 29.68 -7.59
C ASP A 193 1.25 29.09 -6.24
N ALA A 194 2.17 28.12 -6.26
CA ALA A 194 2.81 27.57 -5.06
C ALA A 194 3.90 28.49 -4.46
N GLY A 195 4.27 29.60 -5.12
CA GLY A 195 5.33 30.51 -4.68
C GLY A 195 6.74 29.92 -4.80
N LEU A 196 6.95 28.91 -5.64
CA LEU A 196 8.22 28.18 -5.78
C LEU A 196 9.08 28.65 -6.97
N THR A 197 8.62 29.63 -7.76
CA THR A 197 9.32 30.10 -8.99
C THR A 197 10.79 30.37 -8.75
N GLN A 198 11.14 31.15 -7.74
CA GLN A 198 12.54 31.51 -7.45
C GLN A 198 13.39 30.30 -7.05
N VAL A 199 12.77 29.29 -6.43
CA VAL A 199 13.47 28.06 -6.01
C VAL A 199 13.83 27.25 -7.24
N VAL A 200 12.88 27.03 -8.15
CA VAL A 200 13.07 26.25 -9.36
C VAL A 200 14.01 26.95 -10.35
N GLU A 201 13.93 28.29 -10.51
CA GLU A 201 14.84 29.08 -11.37
C GLU A 201 16.29 29.04 -10.89
N ARG A 202 16.54 28.89 -9.59
CA ARG A 202 17.90 28.74 -9.03
C ARG A 202 18.49 27.34 -9.22
N MET A 203 17.69 26.38 -9.57
CA MET A 203 18.16 25.01 -9.85
C MET A 203 18.79 24.99 -11.28
N GLY A 204 19.93 24.34 -11.42
CA GLY A 204 20.75 24.40 -12.64
C GLY A 204 20.07 23.90 -13.90
N HIS A 205 19.04 23.03 -13.75
CA HIS A 205 18.28 22.44 -14.86
C HIS A 205 16.80 22.81 -14.84
N GLY A 206 16.36 23.77 -14.02
CA GLY A 206 14.98 24.21 -13.93
C GLY A 206 13.99 23.06 -13.62
N LEU A 207 13.00 22.85 -14.51
CA LEU A 207 12.02 21.77 -14.35
C LEU A 207 12.60 20.36 -14.42
N ASP A 208 13.74 20.21 -15.06
CA ASP A 208 14.41 18.91 -15.28
C ASP A 208 15.50 18.63 -14.23
N SER A 209 15.47 19.39 -13.13
CA SER A 209 16.32 19.20 -11.94
C SER A 209 15.80 18.08 -11.07
#